data_c979f521d7bb85938b24668b2ca1c339
#
_entry.id   c979f521d7bb85938b24668b2ca1c339
#
_cell.length_a   1.000
_cell.length_b   1.000
_cell.length_c   1.000
_cell.angle_alpha   90.00
_cell.angle_beta   90.00
_cell.angle_gamma   90.00
#
_symmetry.space_group_name_H-M   'P 1'
#
loop_
_entity.id
_entity.type
_entity.pdbx_description
1 polymer ?
#
loop_
_entity_poly.entity_id
_entity_poly.type
_entity_poly.pdbx_seq_one_letter_code
_entity_poly.pdbx_strand_id
1 'polypeptide(L)'
;MTLRAAIVIPIYNHKDEIGGTLERLLPYALPIFVVDDGSNEATQAVLAELARRFAPQVSLLRLPVNGGKGAAVMAGLLAARKAGFTHALQIDADGQHDAADVPRFLDAARAAPDAVVLGRPVYDESVPKARLYGRYLTHVWVWIETLSFAIPDSMCGFRLYPLDAACALIETVKLPTRMDFDIEILVRLSWRALRFVTIPTRVTYAAGGLSHFDVVRDNVRISGSHVRLVAGMLARLPLLLARKMLPRSSRRTADSGVQPGWWRIAERGSRTGMRLLALSCRVLGMRVTRLWLHPIVAYFVLTGRAARAESRRYFEHLQESAPERTTPRPGWRSAYRQMFAFAEAGLDKLAAWTGRLQHAGIEFDDPSAFEALVASGKGALVIGAHLGNLEMTRALAVRGSRAKVTAVVYTEHARRFNSVLAGAHRDFASRMVEVADFGPETAMMMQERIDAGELLVIVGDRVPAHESGRVVQAPFLGASAPFAQGPYVLAHALGCPVYLFFCLKEAGSHRLYFEPFAERIALPRRERAAHLAAHARRYAERLEYYCRKAPFQWFNFFDFWARQSGEGNGRR
;
A
#
# COMPACT_ATOMS: atom_id res chain seq x y z
N MET A 1 28.61 -2.06 13.02
CA MET A 1 29.45 -2.90 12.12
C MET A 1 29.68 -2.12 10.83
N THR A 2 30.91 -2.07 10.35
CA THR A 2 31.22 -1.42 9.07
C THR A 2 30.76 -2.33 7.94
N LEU A 3 30.00 -1.83 6.98
CA LEU A 3 29.53 -2.58 5.81
C LEU A 3 30.74 -2.97 4.94
N ARG A 4 30.96 -4.26 4.79
CA ARG A 4 31.96 -4.84 3.86
C ARG A 4 31.18 -5.71 2.87
N ALA A 5 30.95 -5.20 1.66
CA ALA A 5 30.16 -5.87 0.66
C ALA A 5 31.01 -6.48 -0.45
N ALA A 6 30.61 -7.61 -1.00
CA ALA A 6 31.10 -8.22 -2.22
C ALA A 6 29.96 -8.45 -3.21
N ILE A 7 30.27 -8.67 -4.48
CA ILE A 7 29.31 -9.06 -5.52
C ILE A 7 29.46 -10.55 -5.79
N VAL A 8 28.33 -11.25 -5.97
CA VAL A 8 28.28 -12.68 -6.34
C VAL A 8 27.51 -12.80 -7.66
N ILE A 9 28.16 -13.38 -8.67
CA ILE A 9 27.60 -13.58 -10.01
C ILE A 9 27.58 -15.07 -10.33
N PRO A 10 26.43 -15.76 -10.22
CA PRO A 10 26.28 -17.11 -10.71
C PRO A 10 26.26 -17.12 -12.24
N ILE A 11 26.97 -18.02 -12.86
CA ILE A 11 27.03 -18.13 -14.32
C ILE A 11 27.02 -19.57 -14.81
N TYR A 12 26.26 -19.80 -15.89
CA TYR A 12 26.26 -21.05 -16.64
C TYR A 12 26.05 -20.77 -18.13
N ASN A 13 27.09 -21.00 -18.96
CA ASN A 13 27.07 -20.85 -20.41
C ASN A 13 26.65 -19.46 -20.97
N HIS A 14 26.93 -18.38 -20.25
CA HIS A 14 26.68 -16.99 -20.66
C HIS A 14 28.00 -16.25 -21.00
N LYS A 15 28.80 -16.82 -21.91
CA LYS A 15 30.11 -16.29 -22.26
C LYS A 15 30.10 -14.90 -22.93
N ASP A 16 29.00 -14.61 -23.65
CA ASP A 16 28.91 -13.41 -24.49
C ASP A 16 28.48 -12.17 -23.65
N GLU A 17 27.73 -12.34 -22.57
CA GLU A 17 27.18 -11.27 -21.75
C GLU A 17 28.05 -10.92 -20.53
N ILE A 18 28.82 -11.89 -20.00
CA ILE A 18 29.52 -11.73 -18.73
C ILE A 18 30.61 -10.63 -18.77
N GLY A 19 31.29 -10.46 -19.89
CA GLY A 19 32.29 -9.41 -20.05
C GLY A 19 31.72 -8.02 -19.83
N GLY A 20 30.63 -7.70 -20.52
CA GLY A 20 29.94 -6.42 -20.38
C GLY A 20 29.30 -6.25 -18.99
N THR A 21 28.87 -7.34 -18.35
CA THR A 21 28.35 -7.28 -16.98
C THR A 21 29.45 -6.92 -15.98
N LEU A 22 30.61 -7.54 -16.10
CA LEU A 22 31.76 -7.20 -15.26
C LEU A 22 32.24 -5.76 -15.47
N GLU A 23 32.38 -5.30 -16.72
CA GLU A 23 32.82 -3.94 -17.02
C GLU A 23 31.91 -2.87 -16.42
N ARG A 24 30.60 -3.12 -16.35
CA ARG A 24 29.64 -2.22 -15.66
C ARG A 24 29.75 -2.25 -14.14
N LEU A 25 30.26 -3.32 -13.54
CA LEU A 25 30.38 -3.49 -12.09
C LEU A 25 31.74 -3.06 -11.52
N LEU A 26 32.81 -3.12 -12.31
CA LEU A 26 34.17 -2.75 -11.90
C LEU A 26 34.27 -1.33 -11.30
N PRO A 27 33.57 -0.29 -11.82
CA PRO A 27 33.69 1.07 -11.27
C PRO A 27 33.27 1.20 -9.81
N TYR A 28 32.50 0.25 -9.26
CA TYR A 28 32.11 0.27 -7.85
C TYR A 28 33.18 -0.20 -6.89
N ALA A 29 34.32 -0.66 -7.40
CA ALA A 29 35.48 -1.12 -6.61
C ALA A 29 35.17 -2.18 -5.54
N LEU A 30 34.11 -2.99 -5.77
CA LEU A 30 33.73 -4.11 -4.91
C LEU A 30 34.41 -5.39 -5.41
N PRO A 31 34.88 -6.28 -4.51
CA PRO A 31 35.27 -7.63 -4.89
C PRO A 31 34.14 -8.42 -5.50
N ILE A 32 34.42 -9.10 -6.61
CA ILE A 32 33.42 -9.84 -7.40
C ILE A 32 33.77 -11.33 -7.38
N PHE A 33 32.88 -12.16 -6.90
CA PHE A 33 32.96 -13.62 -6.97
C PHE A 33 32.12 -14.10 -8.14
N VAL A 34 32.78 -14.48 -9.24
CA VAL A 34 32.12 -15.15 -10.36
C VAL A 34 32.07 -16.63 -10.07
N VAL A 35 30.89 -17.23 -10.02
CA VAL A 35 30.70 -18.64 -9.68
C VAL A 35 30.24 -19.39 -10.91
N ASP A 36 31.16 -20.11 -11.52
CA ASP A 36 30.92 -20.97 -12.70
C ASP A 36 30.27 -22.28 -12.29
N ASP A 37 29.01 -22.48 -12.69
CA ASP A 37 28.19 -23.66 -12.38
C ASP A 37 28.44 -24.82 -13.36
N GLY A 38 29.73 -25.16 -13.62
CA GLY A 38 30.10 -26.24 -14.52
C GLY A 38 29.77 -25.93 -15.99
N SER A 39 30.09 -24.75 -16.47
CA SER A 39 29.95 -24.33 -17.86
C SER A 39 30.78 -25.15 -18.83
N ASN A 40 30.51 -25.04 -20.12
CA ASN A 40 31.29 -25.65 -21.20
C ASN A 40 32.67 -25.01 -21.34
N GLU A 41 33.59 -25.70 -22.03
CA GLU A 41 35.01 -25.30 -22.18
C GLU A 41 35.17 -23.87 -22.74
N ALA A 42 34.32 -23.49 -23.71
CA ALA A 42 34.38 -22.17 -24.31
C ALA A 42 34.07 -21.05 -23.28
N THR A 43 33.04 -21.26 -22.45
CA THR A 43 32.69 -20.32 -21.36
C THR A 43 33.79 -20.33 -20.28
N GLN A 44 34.31 -21.51 -19.94
CA GLN A 44 35.40 -21.63 -18.96
C GLN A 44 36.65 -20.87 -19.37
N ALA A 45 37.02 -20.91 -20.65
CA ALA A 45 38.18 -20.16 -21.20
C ALA A 45 37.96 -18.64 -21.07
N VAL A 46 36.77 -18.15 -21.45
CA VAL A 46 36.41 -16.73 -21.30
C VAL A 46 36.46 -16.29 -19.84
N LEU A 47 35.91 -17.09 -18.93
CA LEU A 47 35.92 -16.76 -17.49
C LEU A 47 37.32 -16.72 -16.90
N ALA A 48 38.19 -17.65 -17.30
CA ALA A 48 39.61 -17.64 -16.87
C ALA A 48 40.35 -16.40 -17.38
N GLU A 49 40.08 -15.97 -18.60
CA GLU A 49 40.68 -14.76 -19.18
C GLU A 49 40.19 -13.49 -18.46
N LEU A 50 38.87 -13.36 -18.25
CA LEU A 50 38.27 -12.22 -17.55
C LEU A 50 38.76 -12.14 -16.09
N ALA A 51 38.89 -13.28 -15.39
CA ALA A 51 39.43 -13.31 -14.04
C ALA A 51 40.88 -12.85 -13.97
N ARG A 52 41.73 -13.21 -14.97
CA ARG A 52 43.10 -12.72 -15.07
C ARG A 52 43.15 -11.21 -15.39
N ARG A 53 42.35 -10.77 -16.35
CA ARG A 53 42.28 -9.38 -16.81
C ARG A 53 41.87 -8.43 -15.69
N PHE A 54 40.94 -8.83 -14.86
CA PHE A 54 40.36 -7.99 -13.81
C PHE A 54 40.83 -8.36 -12.38
N ALA A 55 41.93 -9.13 -12.27
CA ALA A 55 42.53 -9.39 -10.96
C ALA A 55 43.09 -8.10 -10.33
N PRO A 56 43.05 -7.94 -9.00
CA PRO A 56 42.51 -8.86 -8.00
C PRO A 56 41.03 -8.68 -7.71
N GLN A 57 40.30 -7.80 -8.42
CA GLN A 57 38.91 -7.46 -8.12
C GLN A 57 37.93 -8.60 -8.43
N VAL A 58 38.24 -9.41 -9.47
CA VAL A 58 37.42 -10.55 -9.89
C VAL A 58 38.09 -11.87 -9.46
N SER A 59 37.35 -12.66 -8.69
CA SER A 59 37.73 -14.02 -8.28
C SER A 59 36.79 -15.04 -8.91
N LEU A 60 37.36 -16.04 -9.58
CA LEU A 60 36.61 -17.13 -10.21
C LEU A 60 36.52 -18.34 -9.27
N LEU A 61 35.32 -18.75 -8.94
CA LEU A 61 35.03 -20.02 -8.26
C LEU A 61 34.34 -20.96 -9.24
N ARG A 62 34.88 -22.17 -9.42
CA ARG A 62 34.32 -23.16 -10.35
C ARG A 62 33.75 -24.35 -9.60
N LEU A 63 32.48 -24.68 -9.91
CA LEU A 63 31.87 -25.93 -9.45
C LEU A 63 32.17 -27.06 -10.45
N PRO A 64 32.41 -28.29 -9.96
CA PRO A 64 32.85 -29.40 -10.83
C PRO A 64 31.77 -29.84 -11.83
N VAL A 65 30.47 -29.65 -11.47
CA VAL A 65 29.32 -30.03 -12.30
C VAL A 65 28.23 -29.02 -12.14
N ASN A 66 27.31 -28.92 -13.12
CA ASN A 66 26.14 -28.06 -13.03
C ASN A 66 25.21 -28.49 -11.90
N GLY A 67 25.25 -27.75 -10.81
CA GLY A 67 24.37 -27.90 -9.65
C GLY A 67 23.08 -27.09 -9.73
N GLY A 68 23.03 -26.08 -10.59
CA GLY A 68 21.97 -25.10 -10.78
C GLY A 68 22.25 -23.76 -10.11
N LYS A 69 21.49 -22.74 -10.51
CA LYS A 69 21.66 -21.35 -10.04
C LYS A 69 21.79 -21.26 -8.51
N GLY A 70 20.94 -21.96 -7.78
CA GLY A 70 20.96 -21.95 -6.31
C GLY A 70 22.26 -22.50 -5.74
N ALA A 71 22.84 -23.56 -6.34
CA ALA A 71 24.13 -24.10 -5.90
C ALA A 71 25.26 -23.06 -6.09
N ALA A 72 25.29 -22.41 -7.25
CA ALA A 72 26.26 -21.36 -7.53
C ALA A 72 26.12 -20.16 -6.58
N VAL A 73 24.91 -19.68 -6.34
CA VAL A 73 24.66 -18.58 -5.40
C VAL A 73 25.11 -18.96 -3.98
N MET A 74 24.72 -20.14 -3.49
CA MET A 74 25.11 -20.62 -2.15
C MET A 74 26.64 -20.69 -2.00
N ALA A 75 27.33 -21.25 -3.00
CA ALA A 75 28.79 -21.33 -3.01
C ALA A 75 29.43 -19.93 -2.96
N GLY A 76 28.91 -18.98 -3.74
CA GLY A 76 29.39 -17.59 -3.74
C GLY A 76 29.15 -16.86 -2.41
N LEU A 77 27.98 -17.02 -1.79
CA LEU A 77 27.68 -16.43 -0.49
C LEU A 77 28.59 -16.98 0.60
N LEU A 78 28.82 -18.30 0.62
CA LEU A 78 29.75 -18.94 1.58
C LEU A 78 31.17 -18.48 1.36
N ALA A 79 31.65 -18.38 0.11
CA ALA A 79 32.97 -17.89 -0.24
C ALA A 79 33.16 -16.42 0.21
N ALA A 80 32.20 -15.57 -0.05
CA ALA A 80 32.23 -14.18 0.38
C ALA A 80 32.28 -14.05 1.92
N ARG A 81 31.50 -14.85 2.66
CA ARG A 81 31.57 -14.89 4.13
C ARG A 81 32.95 -15.38 4.62
N LYS A 82 33.48 -16.44 4.02
CA LYS A 82 34.83 -16.96 4.35
C LYS A 82 35.93 -15.91 4.11
N ALA A 83 35.77 -15.06 3.12
CA ALA A 83 36.65 -13.93 2.85
C ALA A 83 36.46 -12.73 3.79
N GLY A 84 35.53 -12.81 4.76
CA GLY A 84 35.31 -11.81 5.81
C GLY A 84 34.41 -10.67 5.39
N PHE A 85 33.61 -10.81 4.32
CA PHE A 85 32.56 -9.83 3.97
C PHE A 85 31.35 -10.00 4.89
N THR A 86 30.65 -8.90 5.13
CA THR A 86 29.43 -8.88 5.93
C THR A 86 28.17 -9.02 5.09
N HIS A 87 28.24 -8.58 3.82
CA HIS A 87 27.13 -8.59 2.88
C HIS A 87 27.58 -9.07 1.50
N ALA A 88 26.66 -9.67 0.75
CA ALA A 88 26.89 -10.01 -0.64
C ALA A 88 25.71 -9.58 -1.52
N LEU A 89 26.05 -8.88 -2.61
CA LEU A 89 25.12 -8.48 -3.65
C LEU A 89 25.12 -9.54 -4.74
N GLN A 90 24.03 -10.30 -4.84
CA GLN A 90 23.77 -11.20 -5.96
C GLN A 90 23.30 -10.38 -7.16
N ILE A 91 23.85 -10.67 -8.34
CA ILE A 91 23.42 -10.15 -9.63
C ILE A 91 23.58 -11.24 -10.69
N ASP A 92 22.63 -11.35 -11.61
CA ASP A 92 22.67 -12.37 -12.67
C ASP A 92 23.66 -11.97 -13.79
N ALA A 93 24.29 -12.97 -14.43
CA ALA A 93 25.35 -12.78 -15.43
C ALA A 93 24.85 -12.23 -16.79
N ASP A 94 23.53 -12.28 -17.05
CA ASP A 94 22.87 -11.97 -18.32
C ASP A 94 22.77 -10.47 -18.64
N GLY A 95 23.22 -9.63 -17.72
CA GLY A 95 23.27 -8.17 -17.90
C GLY A 95 21.91 -7.47 -17.94
N GLN A 96 20.82 -8.14 -17.58
CA GLN A 96 19.47 -7.57 -17.58
C GLN A 96 19.25 -6.54 -16.48
N HIS A 97 20.03 -6.60 -15.40
CA HIS A 97 19.93 -5.69 -14.26
C HIS A 97 20.72 -4.40 -14.47
N ASP A 98 20.15 -3.29 -14.03
CA ASP A 98 20.81 -1.99 -14.10
C ASP A 98 21.87 -1.88 -12.99
N ALA A 99 23.16 -1.93 -13.38
CA ALA A 99 24.28 -1.79 -12.45
C ALA A 99 24.29 -0.43 -11.74
N ALA A 100 23.68 0.62 -12.30
CA ALA A 100 23.57 1.94 -11.67
C ALA A 100 22.79 1.93 -10.34
N ASP A 101 22.03 0.88 -10.07
CA ASP A 101 21.33 0.70 -8.79
C ASP A 101 22.22 0.16 -7.66
N VAL A 102 23.45 -0.33 -7.93
CA VAL A 102 24.37 -0.87 -6.92
C VAL A 102 24.56 0.07 -5.71
N PRO A 103 24.82 1.38 -5.87
CA PRO A 103 24.94 2.30 -4.74
C PRO A 103 23.69 2.34 -3.87
N ARG A 104 22.50 2.29 -4.46
CA ARG A 104 21.22 2.31 -3.73
C ARG A 104 21.04 1.06 -2.86
N PHE A 105 21.51 -0.11 -3.33
CA PHE A 105 21.52 -1.34 -2.53
C PHE A 105 22.46 -1.22 -1.34
N LEU A 106 23.65 -0.66 -1.54
CA LEU A 106 24.63 -0.45 -0.48
C LEU A 106 24.13 0.55 0.57
N ASP A 107 23.51 1.65 0.14
CA ASP A 107 22.94 2.64 1.05
C ASP A 107 21.78 2.05 1.88
N ALA A 108 20.92 1.25 1.27
CA ALA A 108 19.87 0.54 1.97
C ALA A 108 20.42 -0.46 3.00
N ALA A 109 21.52 -1.15 2.68
CA ALA A 109 22.20 -2.04 3.62
C ALA A 109 22.89 -1.27 4.77
N ARG A 110 23.47 -0.09 4.51
CA ARG A 110 24.01 0.78 5.57
C ARG A 110 22.91 1.25 6.52
N ALA A 111 21.74 1.61 5.97
CA ALA A 111 20.58 2.05 6.77
C ALA A 111 19.93 0.90 7.54
N ALA A 112 20.00 -0.33 7.04
CA ALA A 112 19.38 -1.51 7.65
C ALA A 112 20.29 -2.75 7.49
N PRO A 113 21.38 -2.87 8.29
CA PRO A 113 22.39 -3.93 8.10
C PRO A 113 21.86 -5.36 8.27
N ASP A 114 20.80 -5.55 9.04
CA ASP A 114 20.19 -6.86 9.28
C ASP A 114 19.09 -7.21 8.25
N ALA A 115 18.87 -6.37 7.24
CA ALA A 115 17.82 -6.57 6.26
C ALA A 115 18.36 -7.18 4.96
N VAL A 116 17.53 -8.00 4.32
CA VAL A 116 17.73 -8.38 2.92
C VAL A 116 17.21 -7.25 2.03
N VAL A 117 18.04 -6.75 1.12
CA VAL A 117 17.61 -5.74 0.13
C VAL A 117 17.24 -6.45 -1.17
N LEU A 118 16.01 -6.20 -1.64
CA LEU A 118 15.42 -6.83 -2.83
C LEU A 118 15.26 -5.84 -3.96
N GLY A 119 15.69 -6.20 -5.16
CA GLY A 119 15.28 -5.52 -6.39
C GLY A 119 13.83 -5.86 -6.72
N ARG A 120 13.03 -4.83 -6.96
CA ARG A 120 11.68 -4.98 -7.51
C ARG A 120 11.68 -4.51 -8.96
N PRO A 121 11.57 -5.42 -9.93
CA PRO A 121 11.57 -5.06 -11.33
C PRO A 121 10.47 -4.03 -11.67
N VAL A 122 10.88 -2.98 -12.37
CA VAL A 122 9.98 -2.07 -13.06
C VAL A 122 10.02 -2.47 -14.53
N TYR A 123 8.93 -3.06 -14.99
CA TYR A 123 8.82 -3.58 -16.35
C TYR A 123 8.37 -2.48 -17.30
N ASP A 124 8.93 -2.48 -18.49
CA ASP A 124 8.46 -1.72 -19.64
C ASP A 124 7.45 -2.55 -20.48
N GLU A 125 7.03 -2.02 -21.62
CA GLU A 125 6.06 -2.68 -22.49
C GLU A 125 6.60 -3.92 -23.23
N SER A 126 7.91 -4.19 -23.16
CA SER A 126 8.57 -5.30 -23.86
C SER A 126 8.35 -6.68 -23.21
N VAL A 127 7.80 -6.72 -21.99
CA VAL A 127 7.67 -7.97 -21.22
C VAL A 127 6.46 -8.80 -21.67
N PRO A 128 6.65 -10.08 -22.04
CA PRO A 128 5.54 -10.97 -22.40
C PRO A 128 4.52 -11.15 -21.27
N LYS A 129 3.24 -10.92 -21.56
CA LYS A 129 2.14 -10.99 -20.56
C LYS A 129 2.07 -12.32 -19.82
N ALA A 130 2.33 -13.44 -20.51
CA ALA A 130 2.32 -14.78 -19.91
C ALA A 130 3.38 -14.91 -18.78
N ARG A 131 4.57 -14.34 -18.98
CA ARG A 131 5.66 -14.32 -17.98
C ARG A 131 5.27 -13.48 -16.75
N LEU A 132 4.58 -12.37 -16.96
CA LEU A 132 4.05 -11.54 -15.87
C LEU A 132 3.00 -12.28 -15.03
N TYR A 133 2.08 -13.03 -15.66
CA TYR A 133 1.05 -13.79 -14.94
C TYR A 133 1.64 -14.93 -14.12
N GLY A 134 2.57 -15.71 -14.70
CA GLY A 134 3.25 -16.80 -13.99
C GLY A 134 4.04 -16.29 -12.78
N ARG A 135 4.77 -15.19 -12.96
CA ARG A 135 5.52 -14.54 -11.88
C ARG A 135 4.63 -14.02 -10.75
N TYR A 136 3.49 -13.44 -11.13
CA TYR A 136 2.52 -12.95 -10.14
C TYR A 136 1.90 -14.08 -9.31
N LEU A 137 1.60 -15.23 -9.92
CA LEU A 137 1.09 -16.40 -9.20
C LEU A 137 2.08 -16.86 -8.13
N THR A 138 3.37 -16.92 -8.47
CA THR A 138 4.45 -17.23 -7.51
C THR A 138 4.47 -16.24 -6.34
N HIS A 139 4.28 -14.93 -6.60
CA HIS A 139 4.27 -13.93 -5.52
C HIS A 139 3.09 -14.12 -4.56
N VAL A 140 1.91 -14.51 -5.07
CA VAL A 140 0.75 -14.81 -4.22
C VAL A 140 1.06 -15.96 -3.25
N TRP A 141 1.70 -17.03 -3.72
CA TRP A 141 2.13 -18.14 -2.87
C TRP A 141 3.13 -17.68 -1.81
N VAL A 142 4.14 -16.89 -2.17
CA VAL A 142 5.12 -16.35 -1.23
C VAL A 142 4.45 -15.49 -0.15
N TRP A 143 3.44 -14.70 -0.49
CA TRP A 143 2.69 -13.92 0.51
C TRP A 143 1.89 -14.80 1.47
N ILE A 144 1.32 -15.91 0.99
CA ILE A 144 0.66 -16.91 1.83
C ILE A 144 1.70 -17.56 2.76
N GLU A 145 2.81 -18.06 2.23
CA GLU A 145 3.86 -18.77 2.94
C GLU A 145 4.57 -17.94 4.01
N THR A 146 4.70 -16.64 3.78
CA THR A 146 5.29 -15.70 4.72
C THR A 146 4.25 -15.00 5.60
N LEU A 147 2.96 -15.15 5.28
CA LEU A 147 1.85 -14.35 5.82
C LEU A 147 2.13 -12.84 5.71
N SER A 148 2.84 -12.38 4.68
CA SER A 148 3.35 -11.02 4.57
C SER A 148 3.49 -10.56 3.12
N PHE A 149 3.29 -9.27 2.88
CA PHE A 149 3.57 -8.61 1.60
C PHE A 149 4.98 -7.97 1.54
N ALA A 150 5.86 -8.29 2.49
CA ALA A 150 7.19 -7.69 2.58
C ALA A 150 8.13 -8.10 1.43
N ILE A 151 7.81 -9.21 0.73
CA ILE A 151 8.53 -9.70 -0.44
C ILE A 151 7.65 -9.47 -1.67
N PRO A 152 7.79 -8.35 -2.37
CA PRO A 152 6.93 -8.03 -3.53
C PRO A 152 7.33 -8.80 -4.78
N ASP A 153 8.59 -9.20 -4.90
CA ASP A 153 9.13 -10.03 -5.96
C ASP A 153 10.13 -11.05 -5.40
N SER A 154 9.85 -12.34 -5.62
CA SER A 154 10.67 -13.45 -5.14
C SER A 154 11.52 -14.08 -6.25
N MET A 155 11.46 -13.57 -7.47
CA MET A 155 12.14 -14.15 -8.63
C MET A 155 13.23 -13.23 -9.22
N CYS A 156 13.37 -12.00 -8.73
CA CYS A 156 14.43 -11.09 -9.15
C CYS A 156 15.77 -11.55 -8.56
N GLY A 157 16.77 -11.74 -9.39
CA GLY A 157 18.11 -12.16 -8.95
C GLY A 157 18.98 -11.04 -8.38
N PHE A 158 18.52 -9.78 -8.44
CA PHE A 158 19.26 -8.64 -7.91
C PHE A 158 18.93 -8.42 -6.44
N ARG A 159 19.80 -8.89 -5.54
CA ARG A 159 19.56 -8.94 -4.08
C ARG A 159 20.83 -8.73 -3.29
N LEU A 160 20.73 -8.05 -2.15
CA LEU A 160 21.82 -7.96 -1.19
C LEU A 160 21.43 -8.68 0.09
N TYR A 161 22.27 -9.64 0.49
CA TYR A 161 22.07 -10.48 1.66
C TYR A 161 23.02 -10.10 2.80
N PRO A 162 22.55 -10.02 4.05
CA PRO A 162 23.41 -10.08 5.23
C PRO A 162 23.94 -11.52 5.34
N LEU A 163 25.26 -11.69 5.20
CA LEU A 163 25.89 -13.00 5.04
C LEU A 163 25.75 -13.90 6.27
N ASP A 164 25.80 -13.35 7.48
CA ASP A 164 25.62 -14.15 8.69
C ASP A 164 24.29 -14.89 8.71
N ALA A 165 23.21 -14.18 8.38
CA ALA A 165 21.88 -14.78 8.37
C ALA A 165 21.66 -15.73 7.18
N ALA A 166 22.16 -15.34 5.98
CA ALA A 166 21.99 -16.16 4.78
C ALA A 166 22.81 -17.45 4.87
N CYS A 167 24.07 -17.36 5.28
CA CYS A 167 24.95 -18.53 5.42
C CYS A 167 24.51 -19.45 6.57
N ALA A 168 24.08 -18.89 7.71
CA ALA A 168 23.49 -19.68 8.78
C ALA A 168 22.23 -20.46 8.34
N LEU A 169 21.45 -19.90 7.41
CA LEU A 169 20.35 -20.63 6.80
C LEU A 169 20.84 -21.76 5.88
N ILE A 170 21.81 -21.48 5.00
CA ILE A 170 22.39 -22.46 4.05
C ILE A 170 22.99 -23.65 4.79
N GLU A 171 23.66 -23.42 5.91
CA GLU A 171 24.33 -24.46 6.72
C GLU A 171 23.35 -25.32 7.55
N THR A 172 22.21 -24.76 7.92
CA THR A 172 21.25 -25.44 8.82
C THR A 172 20.05 -26.06 8.10
N VAL A 173 19.82 -25.70 6.83
CA VAL A 173 18.64 -26.14 6.08
C VAL A 173 19.07 -26.55 4.67
N LYS A 174 18.63 -27.72 4.23
CA LYS A 174 18.80 -28.14 2.84
C LYS A 174 17.89 -27.31 1.94
N LEU A 175 18.50 -26.35 1.24
CA LEU A 175 17.84 -25.52 0.23
C LEU A 175 17.86 -26.20 -1.15
N PRO A 176 16.90 -25.94 -2.03
CA PRO A 176 16.96 -26.37 -3.41
C PRO A 176 18.13 -25.68 -4.13
N THR A 177 18.65 -26.35 -5.15
CA THR A 177 19.85 -25.88 -5.85
C THR A 177 19.59 -25.25 -7.21
N ARG A 178 18.33 -25.27 -7.71
CA ARG A 178 17.97 -24.75 -9.03
C ARG A 178 17.16 -23.45 -8.93
N MET A 179 16.24 -23.17 -9.86
CA MET A 179 15.48 -21.91 -9.93
C MET A 179 14.53 -21.67 -8.74
N ASP A 180 14.08 -22.73 -8.09
CA ASP A 180 13.25 -22.69 -6.88
C ASP A 180 14.00 -22.19 -5.62
N PHE A 181 15.34 -22.16 -5.66
CA PHE A 181 16.18 -21.56 -4.62
C PHE A 181 15.81 -20.10 -4.34
N ASP A 182 15.63 -19.29 -5.39
CA ASP A 182 15.36 -17.85 -5.27
C ASP A 182 14.11 -17.55 -4.44
N ILE A 183 13.13 -18.43 -4.48
CA ILE A 183 11.89 -18.33 -3.72
C ILE A 183 12.12 -18.83 -2.29
N GLU A 184 12.69 -20.04 -2.16
CA GLU A 184 12.76 -20.73 -0.88
C GLU A 184 13.67 -20.02 0.13
N ILE A 185 14.80 -19.47 -0.31
CA ILE A 185 15.69 -18.71 0.57
C ILE A 185 14.98 -17.50 1.21
N LEU A 186 14.20 -16.75 0.43
CA LEU A 186 13.49 -15.56 0.94
C LEU A 186 12.40 -15.93 1.92
N VAL A 187 11.59 -16.96 1.63
CA VAL A 187 10.54 -17.44 2.52
C VAL A 187 11.13 -17.89 3.85
N ARG A 188 12.22 -18.68 3.82
CA ARG A 188 12.87 -19.17 5.04
C ARG A 188 13.55 -18.08 5.85
N LEU A 189 14.18 -17.08 5.20
CA LEU A 189 14.71 -15.89 5.87
C LEU A 189 13.58 -15.07 6.52
N SER A 190 12.43 -14.98 5.88
CA SER A 190 11.23 -14.37 6.47
C SER A 190 10.77 -15.12 7.73
N TRP A 191 10.78 -16.46 7.71
CA TRP A 191 10.48 -17.27 8.91
C TRP A 191 11.48 -17.07 10.04
N ARG A 192 12.72 -16.68 9.73
CA ARG A 192 13.74 -16.28 10.72
C ARG A 192 13.60 -14.82 11.18
N ALA A 193 12.52 -14.14 10.78
CA ALA A 193 12.19 -12.77 11.14
C ALA A 193 13.15 -11.70 10.58
N LEU A 194 13.87 -11.97 9.49
CA LEU A 194 14.65 -10.96 8.81
C LEU A 194 13.73 -9.88 8.22
N ARG A 195 14.26 -8.68 8.17
CA ARG A 195 13.61 -7.54 7.51
C ARG A 195 13.90 -7.58 6.02
N PHE A 196 12.97 -7.01 5.23
CA PHE A 196 13.14 -6.83 3.79
C PHE A 196 13.00 -5.36 3.45
N VAL A 197 13.94 -4.86 2.66
CA VAL A 197 13.91 -3.51 2.06
C VAL A 197 13.81 -3.69 0.55
N THR A 198 12.99 -2.89 -0.12
CA THR A 198 12.74 -3.07 -1.56
C THR A 198 13.17 -1.84 -2.33
N ILE A 199 13.95 -2.04 -3.39
CA ILE A 199 14.43 -1.00 -4.30
C ILE A 199 13.81 -1.25 -5.68
N PRO A 200 13.09 -0.29 -6.28
CA PRO A 200 12.68 -0.39 -7.67
C PRO A 200 13.92 -0.38 -8.56
N THR A 201 14.06 -1.37 -9.43
CA THR A 201 15.17 -1.51 -10.38
C THR A 201 14.63 -1.73 -11.78
N ARG A 202 15.29 -1.14 -12.78
CA ARG A 202 14.95 -1.37 -14.18
C ARG A 202 15.52 -2.72 -14.61
N VAL A 203 14.69 -3.51 -15.31
CA VAL A 203 15.12 -4.77 -15.92
C VAL A 203 14.84 -4.68 -17.42
N THR A 204 15.91 -4.84 -18.21
CA THR A 204 15.83 -4.77 -19.68
C THR A 204 15.99 -6.17 -20.26
N TYR A 205 15.02 -6.61 -21.05
CA TYR A 205 15.07 -7.89 -21.75
C TYR A 205 15.69 -7.69 -23.13
N ALA A 206 16.88 -8.24 -23.36
CA ALA A 206 17.49 -8.26 -24.69
C ALA A 206 16.66 -9.17 -25.62
N ALA A 207 16.36 -8.71 -26.82
CA ALA A 207 15.72 -9.51 -27.86
C ALA A 207 16.65 -10.68 -28.22
N GLY A 208 16.18 -11.93 -28.05
CA GLY A 208 16.95 -13.13 -28.35
C GLY A 208 17.84 -13.68 -27.23
N GLY A 209 17.76 -13.16 -26.01
CA GLY A 209 18.52 -13.65 -24.86
C GLY A 209 18.25 -15.12 -24.54
N LEU A 210 19.30 -15.89 -24.29
CA LEU A 210 19.22 -17.31 -23.91
C LEU A 210 18.61 -17.44 -22.51
N SER A 211 17.47 -18.14 -22.41
CA SER A 211 16.86 -18.48 -21.12
C SER A 211 17.07 -19.97 -20.84
N HIS A 212 17.74 -20.29 -19.75
CA HIS A 212 17.88 -21.68 -19.29
C HIS A 212 16.69 -22.19 -18.46
N PHE A 213 15.57 -21.46 -18.44
CA PHE A 213 14.34 -21.85 -17.75
C PHE A 213 13.59 -22.92 -18.56
N ASP A 214 13.54 -24.15 -18.03
CA ASP A 214 12.68 -25.22 -18.56
C ASP A 214 11.27 -25.04 -18.03
N VAL A 215 10.35 -24.64 -18.93
CA VAL A 215 8.96 -24.28 -18.57
C VAL A 215 8.25 -25.41 -17.81
N VAL A 216 8.44 -26.67 -18.17
CA VAL A 216 7.75 -27.80 -17.51
C VAL A 216 8.47 -28.19 -16.23
N ARG A 217 9.75 -28.52 -16.32
CA ARG A 217 10.54 -29.04 -15.18
C ARG A 217 10.66 -28.02 -14.05
N ASP A 218 10.93 -26.75 -14.37
CA ASP A 218 11.10 -25.73 -13.35
C ASP A 218 9.76 -25.33 -12.72
N ASN A 219 8.65 -25.30 -13.47
CA ASN A 219 7.33 -25.06 -12.86
C ASN A 219 6.91 -26.22 -11.94
N VAL A 220 7.21 -27.48 -12.28
CA VAL A 220 6.94 -28.62 -11.38
C VAL A 220 7.79 -28.50 -10.10
N ARG A 221 9.08 -28.14 -10.20
CA ARG A 221 9.94 -27.91 -9.03
C ARG A 221 9.45 -26.77 -8.16
N ILE A 222 9.13 -25.61 -8.77
CA ILE A 222 8.60 -24.44 -8.08
C ILE A 222 7.29 -24.80 -7.37
N SER A 223 6.38 -25.54 -8.03
CA SER A 223 5.13 -26.00 -7.42
C SER A 223 5.39 -26.93 -6.23
N GLY A 224 6.32 -27.87 -6.37
CA GLY A 224 6.75 -28.74 -5.26
C GLY A 224 7.37 -27.96 -4.09
N SER A 225 8.14 -26.89 -4.36
CA SER A 225 8.67 -26.00 -3.34
C SER A 225 7.56 -25.25 -2.63
N HIS A 226 6.55 -24.72 -3.34
CA HIS A 226 5.40 -24.08 -2.73
C HIS A 226 4.61 -25.04 -1.82
N VAL A 227 4.40 -26.29 -2.21
CA VAL A 227 3.74 -27.29 -1.34
C VAL A 227 4.53 -27.49 -0.04
N ARG A 228 5.86 -27.65 -0.12
CA ARG A 228 6.73 -27.78 1.06
C ARG A 228 6.71 -26.52 1.95
N LEU A 229 6.72 -25.35 1.32
CA LEU A 229 6.70 -24.08 2.03
C LEU A 229 5.36 -23.82 2.69
N VAL A 230 4.23 -24.15 2.06
CA VAL A 230 2.90 -24.06 2.69
C VAL A 230 2.82 -25.02 3.89
N ALA A 231 3.26 -26.26 3.76
CA ALA A 231 3.32 -27.20 4.88
C ALA A 231 4.22 -26.68 6.01
N GLY A 232 5.39 -26.12 5.66
CA GLY A 232 6.31 -25.49 6.60
C GLY A 232 5.72 -24.25 7.29
N MET A 233 4.93 -23.46 6.59
CA MET A 233 4.20 -22.31 7.13
C MET A 233 3.12 -22.77 8.10
N LEU A 234 2.32 -23.77 7.74
CA LEU A 234 1.26 -24.31 8.61
C LEU A 234 1.84 -24.85 9.92
N ALA A 235 2.96 -25.59 9.87
CA ALA A 235 3.65 -26.07 11.06
C ALA A 235 4.16 -24.93 11.96
N ARG A 236 4.46 -23.77 11.41
CA ARG A 236 4.95 -22.56 12.10
C ARG A 236 3.86 -21.52 12.36
N LEU A 237 2.63 -21.80 11.95
CA LEU A 237 1.54 -20.82 11.99
C LEU A 237 1.35 -20.16 13.37
N PRO A 238 1.33 -20.90 14.50
CA PRO A 238 1.20 -20.27 15.81
C PRO A 238 2.36 -19.30 16.11
N LEU A 239 3.60 -19.69 15.79
CA LEU A 239 4.79 -18.88 16.01
C LEU A 239 4.79 -17.63 15.10
N LEU A 240 4.42 -17.78 13.82
CA LEU A 240 4.35 -16.67 12.87
C LEU A 240 3.28 -15.66 13.27
N LEU A 241 2.13 -16.13 13.74
CA LEU A 241 1.06 -15.28 14.27
C LEU A 241 1.48 -14.63 15.60
N ALA A 242 2.07 -15.37 16.55
CA ALA A 242 2.56 -14.83 17.81
C ALA A 242 3.60 -13.70 17.58
N ARG A 243 4.55 -13.90 16.67
CA ARG A 243 5.53 -12.86 16.30
C ARG A 243 4.89 -11.60 15.72
N LYS A 244 3.73 -11.74 15.06
CA LYS A 244 2.95 -10.60 14.57
C LYS A 244 2.14 -9.92 15.66
N MET A 245 1.81 -10.63 16.73
CA MET A 245 1.06 -10.11 17.88
C MET A 245 1.97 -9.48 18.95
N LEU A 246 3.19 -9.99 19.14
CA LEU A 246 4.13 -9.45 20.12
C LEU A 246 4.74 -8.11 19.65
N PRO A 247 4.91 -7.12 20.56
CA PRO A 247 5.61 -5.90 20.21
C PRO A 247 7.07 -6.25 19.86
N ARG A 248 7.51 -5.95 18.66
CA ARG A 248 8.95 -5.88 18.39
C ARG A 248 9.47 -4.75 19.28
N SER A 249 10.34 -5.09 20.23
CA SER A 249 11.14 -4.10 20.89
C SER A 249 11.93 -3.38 19.79
N SER A 250 11.41 -2.24 19.39
CA SER A 250 12.13 -1.34 18.50
C SER A 250 13.33 -0.86 19.31
N ARG A 251 14.54 -1.33 18.98
CA ARG A 251 15.69 -0.43 19.09
C ARG A 251 15.31 0.78 18.23
N ARG A 252 14.84 1.81 18.89
CA ARG A 252 14.64 3.14 18.33
C ARG A 252 16.00 3.56 17.79
N THR A 253 16.24 3.38 16.49
CA THR A 253 17.03 4.36 15.78
C THR A 253 16.24 5.65 15.96
N ALA A 254 16.91 6.67 16.52
CA ALA A 254 16.38 8.00 16.69
C ALA A 254 16.04 8.56 15.29
N ASP A 255 14.85 8.20 14.84
CA ASP A 255 14.23 8.83 13.70
C ASP A 255 13.27 9.86 14.29
N SER A 256 13.48 11.08 13.90
CA SER A 256 12.75 12.28 14.25
C SER A 256 11.26 11.98 14.52
N GLY A 257 10.77 12.37 15.70
CA GLY A 257 9.46 12.01 16.25
C GLY A 257 8.22 12.55 15.53
N VAL A 258 8.23 12.55 14.22
CA VAL A 258 7.09 12.84 13.35
C VAL A 258 6.52 11.52 12.89
N GLN A 259 5.40 11.10 13.45
CA GLN A 259 4.64 9.98 12.89
C GLN A 259 4.25 10.33 11.44
N PRO A 260 4.45 9.41 10.49
CA PRO A 260 4.05 9.65 9.11
C PRO A 260 2.54 9.88 9.07
N GLY A 261 2.12 11.05 8.56
CA GLY A 261 0.71 11.36 8.37
C GLY A 261 0.00 10.29 7.53
N TRP A 262 -1.33 10.23 7.61
CA TRP A 262 -2.17 9.23 6.93
C TRP A 262 -1.85 9.08 5.42
N TRP A 263 -1.36 10.12 4.76
CA TRP A 263 -0.95 10.13 3.34
C TRP A 263 0.30 9.29 3.03
N ARG A 264 1.10 8.91 4.04
CA ARG A 264 2.25 8.00 3.89
C ARG A 264 1.89 6.54 4.14
N ILE A 265 0.67 6.25 4.55
CA ILE A 265 0.21 4.88 4.78
C ILE A 265 -0.05 4.25 3.41
N ALA A 266 0.89 3.41 2.94
CA ALA A 266 0.75 2.70 1.67
C ALA A 266 -0.53 1.84 1.66
N GLU A 267 -1.32 1.94 0.58
CA GLU A 267 -2.46 1.06 0.35
C GLU A 267 -1.99 -0.40 0.37
N ARG A 268 -2.46 -1.16 1.36
CA ARG A 268 -2.14 -2.59 1.50
C ARG A 268 -2.95 -3.49 0.56
N GLY A 269 -3.89 -2.94 -0.19
CA GLY A 269 -4.74 -3.68 -1.14
C GLY A 269 -4.00 -4.01 -2.44
N SER A 270 -4.10 -5.26 -2.89
CA SER A 270 -3.61 -5.69 -4.20
C SER A 270 -4.65 -5.37 -5.28
N ARG A 271 -4.24 -4.76 -6.41
CA ARG A 271 -5.13 -4.56 -7.59
C ARG A 271 -5.78 -5.87 -8.04
N THR A 272 -5.06 -6.98 -7.96
CA THR A 272 -5.57 -8.30 -8.32
C THR A 272 -6.56 -8.83 -7.29
N GLY A 273 -6.30 -8.61 -6.00
CA GLY A 273 -7.27 -8.93 -4.94
C GLY A 273 -8.60 -8.21 -5.14
N MET A 274 -8.55 -6.92 -5.50
CA MET A 274 -9.76 -6.14 -5.83
C MET A 274 -10.47 -6.67 -7.08
N ARG A 275 -9.72 -7.06 -8.14
CA ARG A 275 -10.30 -7.67 -9.34
C ARG A 275 -10.92 -9.04 -9.06
N LEU A 276 -10.28 -9.87 -8.24
CA LEU A 276 -10.82 -11.16 -7.82
C LEU A 276 -12.08 -10.99 -6.97
N LEU A 277 -12.10 -10.01 -6.08
CA LEU A 277 -13.28 -9.67 -5.29
C LEU A 277 -14.42 -9.18 -6.19
N ALA A 278 -14.13 -8.32 -7.16
CA ALA A 278 -15.11 -7.85 -8.15
C ALA A 278 -15.64 -9.01 -9.03
N LEU A 279 -14.76 -9.93 -9.44
CA LEU A 279 -15.14 -11.13 -10.19
C LEU A 279 -16.00 -12.06 -9.33
N SER A 280 -15.62 -12.28 -8.07
CA SER A 280 -16.41 -13.04 -7.10
C SER A 280 -17.80 -12.45 -6.92
N CYS A 281 -17.93 -11.13 -6.78
CA CYS A 281 -19.22 -10.44 -6.75
C CYS A 281 -20.04 -10.71 -8.01
N ARG A 282 -19.37 -10.73 -9.17
CA ARG A 282 -20.02 -10.93 -10.46
C ARG A 282 -20.50 -12.36 -10.67
N VAL A 283 -19.74 -13.36 -10.23
CA VAL A 283 -19.98 -14.79 -10.50
C VAL A 283 -20.76 -15.44 -9.36
N LEU A 284 -20.37 -15.22 -8.10
CA LEU A 284 -20.91 -15.89 -6.93
C LEU A 284 -21.95 -15.05 -6.18
N GLY A 285 -22.09 -13.77 -6.54
CA GLY A 285 -23.02 -12.83 -5.91
C GLY A 285 -22.50 -12.25 -4.58
N MET A 286 -23.22 -11.23 -4.09
CA MET A 286 -22.84 -10.43 -2.92
C MET A 286 -22.79 -11.25 -1.61
N ARG A 287 -23.73 -12.20 -1.43
CA ARG A 287 -23.81 -12.99 -0.18
C ARG A 287 -22.58 -13.86 0.02
N VAL A 288 -22.16 -14.57 -1.03
CA VAL A 288 -20.98 -15.45 -0.98
C VAL A 288 -19.70 -14.62 -0.88
N THR A 289 -19.59 -13.53 -1.64
CA THR A 289 -18.43 -12.65 -1.59
C THR A 289 -18.25 -12.02 -0.20
N ARG A 290 -19.34 -11.70 0.50
CA ARG A 290 -19.30 -11.20 1.89
C ARG A 290 -18.69 -12.22 2.86
N LEU A 291 -18.90 -13.53 2.66
CA LEU A 291 -18.23 -14.57 3.46
C LEU A 291 -16.71 -14.54 3.31
N TRP A 292 -16.21 -14.25 2.11
CA TRP A 292 -14.77 -14.11 1.87
C TRP A 292 -14.14 -12.89 2.56
N LEU A 293 -14.93 -11.89 2.94
CA LEU A 293 -14.42 -10.74 3.71
C LEU A 293 -13.94 -11.17 5.10
N HIS A 294 -14.53 -12.19 5.72
CA HIS A 294 -14.15 -12.63 7.07
C HIS A 294 -12.67 -13.03 7.19
N PRO A 295 -12.13 -13.96 6.39
CA PRO A 295 -10.71 -14.30 6.46
C PRO A 295 -9.80 -13.14 6.05
N ILE A 296 -10.22 -12.32 5.08
CA ILE A 296 -9.46 -11.12 4.64
C ILE A 296 -9.37 -10.12 5.79
N VAL A 297 -10.49 -9.76 6.41
CA VAL A 297 -10.52 -8.81 7.53
C VAL A 297 -9.79 -9.38 8.75
N ALA A 298 -9.97 -10.67 9.06
CA ALA A 298 -9.22 -11.33 10.14
C ALA A 298 -7.71 -11.19 9.93
N TYR A 299 -7.23 -11.42 8.70
CA TYR A 299 -5.82 -11.20 8.36
C TYR A 299 -5.38 -9.75 8.61
N PHE A 300 -6.14 -8.75 8.16
CA PHE A 300 -5.78 -7.33 8.36
C PHE A 300 -5.85 -6.92 9.83
N VAL A 301 -6.83 -7.43 10.58
CA VAL A 301 -6.90 -7.22 12.03
C VAL A 301 -5.70 -7.83 12.73
N LEU A 302 -5.32 -9.06 12.41
CA LEU A 302 -4.18 -9.74 13.05
C LEU A 302 -2.84 -9.06 12.71
N THR A 303 -2.66 -8.58 11.49
CA THR A 303 -1.39 -8.02 11.01
C THR A 303 -1.28 -6.50 11.12
N GLY A 304 -2.41 -5.79 11.17
CA GLY A 304 -2.50 -4.32 11.14
C GLY A 304 -2.43 -3.68 12.52
N ARG A 305 -1.27 -3.71 13.20
CA ARG A 305 -1.11 -3.18 14.57
C ARG A 305 -1.47 -1.70 14.71
N ALA A 306 -0.98 -0.87 13.80
CA ALA A 306 -1.27 0.57 13.81
C ALA A 306 -2.78 0.82 13.67
N ALA A 307 -3.43 0.22 12.68
CA ALA A 307 -4.86 0.38 12.47
C ALA A 307 -5.70 -0.12 13.67
N ARG A 308 -5.27 -1.21 14.34
CA ARG A 308 -5.93 -1.66 15.58
C ARG A 308 -5.73 -0.70 16.74
N ALA A 309 -4.54 -0.13 16.88
CA ALA A 309 -4.25 0.84 17.94
C ALA A 309 -5.13 2.09 17.77
N GLU A 310 -5.25 2.60 16.55
CA GLU A 310 -6.08 3.78 16.28
C GLU A 310 -7.58 3.47 16.39
N SER A 311 -8.02 2.29 15.93
CA SER A 311 -9.39 1.83 16.17
C SER A 311 -9.69 1.74 17.67
N ARG A 312 -8.76 1.20 18.46
CA ARG A 312 -8.91 1.12 19.93
C ARG A 312 -9.02 2.51 20.55
N ARG A 313 -8.14 3.45 20.18
CA ARG A 313 -8.15 4.84 20.66
C ARG A 313 -9.46 5.53 20.31
N TYR A 314 -9.99 5.34 19.11
CA TYR A 314 -11.30 5.87 18.72
C TYR A 314 -12.41 5.36 19.64
N PHE A 315 -12.45 4.06 19.94
CA PHE A 315 -13.47 3.51 20.83
C PHE A 315 -13.26 3.92 22.31
N GLU A 316 -12.01 4.20 22.74
CA GLU A 316 -11.71 4.79 24.04
C GLU A 316 -12.31 6.20 24.13
N HIS A 317 -12.07 7.08 23.17
CA HIS A 317 -12.67 8.41 23.13
C HIS A 317 -14.21 8.36 23.04
N LEU A 318 -14.74 7.45 22.25
CA LEU A 318 -16.19 7.28 22.12
C LEU A 318 -16.83 6.87 23.47
N GLN A 319 -16.17 6.01 24.23
CA GLN A 319 -16.65 5.53 25.51
C GLN A 319 -16.48 6.59 26.62
N GLU A 320 -15.35 7.29 26.64
CA GLU A 320 -15.06 8.34 27.63
C GLU A 320 -15.99 9.54 27.49
N SER A 321 -16.32 9.92 26.24
CA SER A 321 -17.17 11.07 25.96
C SER A 321 -18.66 10.83 26.21
N ALA A 322 -19.12 9.56 26.26
CA ALA A 322 -20.48 9.17 26.65
C ALA A 322 -20.48 7.71 27.13
N PRO A 323 -20.41 7.46 28.42
CA PRO A 323 -20.34 6.11 29.01
C PRO A 323 -21.73 5.43 29.03
N GLU A 324 -22.42 5.40 27.92
CA GLU A 324 -23.67 4.67 27.80
C GLU A 324 -23.42 3.15 27.70
N ARG A 325 -24.35 2.32 28.23
CA ARG A 325 -24.23 0.85 28.17
C ARG A 325 -24.18 0.30 26.73
N THR A 326 -24.66 1.05 25.75
CA THR A 326 -24.71 0.69 24.32
C THR A 326 -23.41 1.00 23.59
N THR A 327 -22.51 1.80 24.17
CA THR A 327 -21.24 2.19 23.52
C THR A 327 -20.31 0.97 23.42
N PRO A 328 -19.79 0.67 22.20
CA PRO A 328 -18.91 -0.49 22.02
C PRO A 328 -17.61 -0.36 22.85
N ARG A 329 -17.26 -1.44 23.55
CA ARG A 329 -16.01 -1.47 24.35
C ARG A 329 -14.77 -1.46 23.45
N PRO A 330 -13.72 -0.70 23.80
CA PRO A 330 -12.44 -0.76 23.10
C PRO A 330 -11.87 -2.18 23.11
N GLY A 331 -11.41 -2.67 21.96
CA GLY A 331 -10.83 -4.00 21.91
C GLY A 331 -10.78 -4.60 20.50
N TRP A 332 -10.27 -5.83 20.40
CA TRP A 332 -10.10 -6.51 19.11
C TRP A 332 -11.42 -6.79 18.40
N ARG A 333 -12.50 -7.05 19.14
CA ARG A 333 -13.85 -7.27 18.56
C ARG A 333 -14.40 -6.01 17.89
N SER A 334 -14.22 -4.85 18.53
CA SER A 334 -14.66 -3.56 17.97
C SER A 334 -13.80 -3.19 16.77
N ALA A 335 -12.49 -3.39 16.83
CA ALA A 335 -11.60 -3.20 15.69
C ALA A 335 -11.95 -4.12 14.50
N TYR A 336 -12.28 -5.38 14.77
CA TYR A 336 -12.73 -6.31 13.75
C TYR A 336 -14.03 -5.85 13.08
N ARG A 337 -15.03 -5.46 13.89
CA ARG A 337 -16.33 -4.99 13.37
C ARG A 337 -16.19 -3.71 12.54
N GLN A 338 -15.33 -2.77 12.97
CA GLN A 338 -15.05 -1.54 12.23
C GLN A 338 -14.34 -1.83 10.90
N MET A 339 -13.29 -2.68 10.90
CA MET A 339 -12.60 -3.07 9.67
C MET A 339 -13.49 -3.91 8.75
N PHE A 340 -14.40 -4.71 9.30
CA PHE A 340 -15.36 -5.46 8.52
C PHE A 340 -16.39 -4.53 7.85
N ALA A 341 -16.91 -3.55 8.59
CA ALA A 341 -17.81 -2.53 8.03
C ALA A 341 -17.13 -1.70 6.92
N PHE A 342 -15.83 -1.40 7.07
CA PHE A 342 -15.04 -0.76 6.00
C PHE A 342 -14.94 -1.64 4.75
N ALA A 343 -14.64 -2.93 4.92
CA ALA A 343 -14.57 -3.87 3.80
C ALA A 343 -15.93 -4.06 3.12
N GLU A 344 -17.03 -4.08 3.89
CA GLU A 344 -18.41 -4.11 3.35
C GLU A 344 -18.73 -2.84 2.57
N ALA A 345 -18.39 -1.65 3.08
CA ALA A 345 -18.60 -0.39 2.36
C ALA A 345 -17.85 -0.39 1.01
N GLY A 346 -16.62 -0.97 0.98
CA GLY A 346 -15.89 -1.18 -0.26
C GLY A 346 -16.59 -2.15 -1.24
N LEU A 347 -17.21 -3.21 -0.71
CA LEU A 347 -17.98 -4.16 -1.51
C LEU A 347 -19.26 -3.54 -2.06
N ASP A 348 -20.00 -2.79 -1.22
CA ASP A 348 -21.20 -2.06 -1.62
C ASP A 348 -20.87 -1.01 -2.70
N LYS A 349 -19.71 -0.37 -2.60
CA LYS A 349 -19.16 0.54 -3.62
C LYS A 349 -18.97 -0.17 -4.97
N LEU A 350 -18.34 -1.35 -4.98
CA LEU A 350 -18.18 -2.17 -6.20
C LEU A 350 -19.54 -2.59 -6.79
N ALA A 351 -20.50 -2.92 -5.94
CA ALA A 351 -21.84 -3.31 -6.38
C ALA A 351 -22.63 -2.12 -6.98
N ALA A 352 -22.52 -0.93 -6.40
CA ALA A 352 -23.09 0.30 -6.93
C ALA A 352 -22.53 0.61 -8.34
N TRP A 353 -21.24 0.40 -8.55
CA TRP A 353 -20.56 0.69 -9.81
C TRP A 353 -20.81 -0.35 -10.91
N THR A 354 -21.14 -1.58 -10.53
CA THR A 354 -21.54 -2.62 -11.50
C THR A 354 -23.04 -2.60 -11.82
N GLY A 355 -23.79 -1.57 -11.37
CA GLY A 355 -25.24 -1.42 -11.59
C GLY A 355 -26.09 -2.44 -10.83
N ARG A 356 -25.50 -3.21 -9.91
CA ARG A 356 -26.17 -4.27 -9.16
C ARG A 356 -26.79 -3.81 -7.84
N LEU A 357 -26.41 -2.66 -7.33
CA LEU A 357 -27.18 -1.98 -6.29
C LEU A 357 -28.39 -1.34 -6.98
N GLN A 358 -29.42 -2.15 -7.20
CA GLN A 358 -30.72 -1.63 -7.59
C GLN A 358 -31.19 -0.69 -6.47
N HIS A 359 -31.97 0.32 -6.83
CA HIS A 359 -32.49 1.41 -5.98
C HIS A 359 -33.27 0.95 -4.75
N ALA A 360 -33.55 -0.35 -4.62
CA ALA A 360 -34.18 -1.01 -3.49
C ALA A 360 -33.21 -1.12 -2.31
N GLY A 361 -33.20 -0.15 -1.42
CA GLY A 361 -32.39 -0.17 -0.19
C GLY A 361 -31.63 1.12 0.13
N ILE A 362 -31.91 2.20 -0.61
CA ILE A 362 -31.41 3.53 -0.28
C ILE A 362 -32.59 4.42 0.08
N GLU A 363 -32.64 4.85 1.32
CA GLU A 363 -33.72 5.69 1.86
C GLU A 363 -33.14 6.98 2.43
N PHE A 364 -33.85 8.10 2.22
CA PHE A 364 -33.55 9.32 2.95
C PHE A 364 -34.22 9.25 4.33
N ASP A 365 -33.52 9.72 5.35
CA ASP A 365 -34.08 9.93 6.67
C ASP A 365 -35.11 11.07 6.62
N ASP A 366 -34.69 12.20 6.05
CA ASP A 366 -35.57 13.32 5.70
C ASP A 366 -35.18 13.86 4.31
N PRO A 367 -36.03 13.73 3.27
CA PRO A 367 -35.74 14.23 1.94
C PRO A 367 -36.01 15.73 1.78
N SER A 368 -36.66 16.39 2.70
CA SER A 368 -37.20 17.75 2.55
C SER A 368 -36.13 18.78 2.18
N ALA A 369 -35.02 18.76 2.86
CA ALA A 369 -33.90 19.68 2.59
C ALA A 369 -33.27 19.44 1.20
N PHE A 370 -33.18 18.18 0.78
CA PHE A 370 -32.66 17.83 -0.54
C PHE A 370 -33.66 18.22 -1.65
N GLU A 371 -34.94 17.94 -1.46
CA GLU A 371 -35.99 18.30 -2.43
C GLU A 371 -36.10 19.81 -2.59
N ALA A 372 -36.03 20.57 -1.49
CA ALA A 372 -36.04 22.03 -1.52
C ALA A 372 -34.81 22.59 -2.28
N LEU A 373 -33.64 22.02 -2.07
CA LEU A 373 -32.42 22.43 -2.81
C LEU A 373 -32.56 22.15 -4.31
N VAL A 374 -33.03 20.96 -4.68
CA VAL A 374 -33.23 20.59 -6.09
C VAL A 374 -34.29 21.49 -6.74
N ALA A 375 -35.41 21.77 -6.05
CA ALA A 375 -36.46 22.65 -6.53
C ALA A 375 -35.95 24.09 -6.74
N SER A 376 -35.00 24.55 -5.92
CA SER A 376 -34.40 25.88 -6.07
C SER A 376 -33.52 26.04 -7.30
N GLY A 377 -33.04 24.93 -7.91
CA GLY A 377 -32.09 24.94 -9.00
C GLY A 377 -30.70 25.47 -8.65
N LYS A 378 -30.43 25.75 -7.37
CA LYS A 378 -29.14 26.29 -6.91
C LYS A 378 -28.13 25.18 -6.69
N GLY A 379 -26.87 25.44 -7.06
CA GLY A 379 -25.75 24.59 -6.67
C GLY A 379 -25.41 24.77 -5.18
N ALA A 380 -24.76 23.77 -4.61
CA ALA A 380 -24.39 23.77 -3.19
C ALA A 380 -23.07 23.03 -2.95
N LEU A 381 -22.39 23.41 -1.87
CA LEU A 381 -21.27 22.63 -1.34
C LEU A 381 -21.81 21.63 -0.31
N VAL A 382 -21.44 20.36 -0.49
CA VAL A 382 -21.83 19.27 0.40
C VAL A 382 -20.58 18.76 1.13
N ILE A 383 -20.56 18.86 2.45
CA ILE A 383 -19.44 18.38 3.27
C ILE A 383 -19.81 17.02 3.84
N GLY A 384 -19.08 16.00 3.44
CA GLY A 384 -19.20 14.64 3.94
C GLY A 384 -18.07 14.25 4.90
N ALA A 385 -18.02 12.97 5.27
CA ALA A 385 -16.97 12.37 6.09
C ALA A 385 -16.66 10.96 5.61
N HIS A 386 -15.52 10.40 6.06
CA HIS A 386 -15.23 8.96 5.90
C HIS A 386 -16.05 8.10 6.88
N LEU A 387 -17.30 8.48 7.06
CA LEU A 387 -18.29 7.80 7.88
C LEU A 387 -19.35 7.17 6.96
N GLY A 388 -19.49 5.86 7.04
CA GLY A 388 -20.39 5.10 6.18
C GLY A 388 -19.90 5.06 4.72
N ASN A 389 -20.81 5.20 3.76
CA ASN A 389 -20.49 5.10 2.33
C ASN A 389 -20.75 6.41 1.58
N LEU A 390 -19.74 7.27 1.55
CA LEU A 390 -19.82 8.58 0.87
C LEU A 390 -20.13 8.45 -0.65
N GLU A 391 -19.75 7.34 -1.28
CA GLU A 391 -20.03 7.11 -2.71
C GLU A 391 -21.52 7.00 -3.03
N MET A 392 -22.35 6.79 -2.01
CA MET A 392 -23.82 6.82 -2.16
C MET A 392 -24.37 8.24 -2.42
N THR A 393 -23.56 9.31 -2.33
CA THR A 393 -23.92 10.64 -2.86
C THR A 393 -24.35 10.58 -4.31
N ARG A 394 -23.89 9.56 -5.06
CA ARG A 394 -24.34 9.30 -6.43
C ARG A 394 -25.80 8.89 -6.53
N ALA A 395 -26.34 8.25 -5.48
CA ALA A 395 -27.76 7.96 -5.42
C ALA A 395 -28.61 9.23 -5.41
N LEU A 396 -28.05 10.37 -4.98
CA LEU A 396 -28.67 11.69 -5.09
C LEU A 396 -28.93 12.07 -6.57
N ALA A 397 -28.01 11.72 -7.47
CA ALA A 397 -28.13 12.03 -8.89
C ALA A 397 -29.13 11.12 -9.66
N VAL A 398 -29.46 9.93 -9.11
CA VAL A 398 -30.24 8.90 -9.83
C VAL A 398 -31.74 8.98 -9.54
N ARG A 399 -32.16 9.60 -8.46
CA ARG A 399 -33.57 9.62 -8.02
C ARG A 399 -34.47 10.58 -8.81
N GLY A 400 -34.22 10.71 -10.12
CA GLY A 400 -35.04 11.57 -11.00
C GLY A 400 -34.76 13.07 -10.85
N SER A 401 -33.78 13.43 -10.02
CA SER A 401 -33.33 14.81 -9.88
C SER A 401 -32.33 15.13 -11.00
N ARG A 402 -32.48 16.30 -11.62
CA ARG A 402 -31.50 16.86 -12.58
C ARG A 402 -30.18 17.27 -11.89
N ALA A 403 -30.01 17.00 -10.59
CA ALA A 403 -28.84 17.39 -9.82
C ALA A 403 -27.60 16.62 -10.26
N LYS A 404 -26.65 17.34 -10.81
CA LYS A 404 -25.32 16.80 -11.14
C LYS A 404 -24.47 16.85 -9.88
N VAL A 405 -23.77 15.74 -9.58
CA VAL A 405 -22.87 15.63 -8.41
C VAL A 405 -21.42 15.55 -8.90
N THR A 406 -20.59 16.45 -8.40
CA THR A 406 -19.14 16.49 -8.67
C THR A 406 -18.38 16.26 -7.37
N ALA A 407 -17.53 15.22 -7.34
CA ALA A 407 -16.69 14.93 -6.20
C ALA A 407 -15.36 15.70 -6.30
N VAL A 408 -15.00 16.43 -5.24
CA VAL A 408 -13.72 17.11 -5.08
C VAL A 408 -12.80 16.19 -4.26
N VAL A 409 -11.74 15.67 -4.90
CA VAL A 409 -10.87 14.64 -4.31
C VAL A 409 -9.42 15.11 -4.26
N TYR A 410 -8.78 14.96 -3.10
CA TYR A 410 -7.33 15.14 -2.95
C TYR A 410 -6.58 13.86 -3.37
N THR A 411 -5.72 13.93 -4.39
CA THR A 411 -5.46 12.84 -5.36
C THR A 411 -4.42 11.80 -5.02
N GLU A 412 -3.57 11.92 -4.00
CA GLU A 412 -2.40 11.01 -3.94
C GLU A 412 -2.72 9.53 -3.60
N HIS A 413 -3.83 9.24 -2.90
CA HIS A 413 -4.10 7.89 -2.39
C HIS A 413 -5.19 7.10 -3.11
N ALA A 414 -6.06 7.75 -3.88
CA ALA A 414 -7.14 7.08 -4.60
C ALA A 414 -6.73 6.55 -5.99
N ARG A 415 -5.50 6.80 -6.47
CA ARG A 415 -5.07 6.45 -7.84
C ARG A 415 -5.20 4.97 -8.17
N ARG A 416 -4.85 4.06 -7.25
CA ARG A 416 -4.93 2.61 -7.49
C ARG A 416 -6.36 2.12 -7.52
N PHE A 417 -7.17 2.60 -6.60
CA PHE A 417 -8.58 2.27 -6.54
C PHE A 417 -9.32 2.87 -7.75
N ASN A 418 -9.10 4.15 -8.04
CA ASN A 418 -9.70 4.85 -9.18
C ASN A 418 -9.26 4.25 -10.52
N SER A 419 -8.02 3.76 -10.68
CA SER A 419 -7.56 3.11 -11.91
C SER A 419 -8.25 1.76 -12.20
N VAL A 420 -8.67 1.04 -11.17
CA VAL A 420 -9.48 -0.18 -11.33
C VAL A 420 -10.91 0.17 -11.73
N LEU A 421 -11.40 1.29 -11.27
CA LEU A 421 -12.77 1.76 -11.46
C LEU A 421 -12.96 2.53 -12.77
N ALA A 422 -11.97 3.30 -13.22
CA ALA A 422 -12.01 4.01 -14.51
C ALA A 422 -12.15 3.07 -15.71
N GLY A 423 -11.72 1.80 -15.58
CA GLY A 423 -11.96 0.75 -16.57
C GLY A 423 -13.41 0.27 -16.65
N ALA A 424 -14.27 0.60 -15.68
CA ALA A 424 -15.65 0.10 -15.60
C ALA A 424 -16.70 1.11 -16.13
N HIS A 425 -16.45 2.44 -16.01
CA HIS A 425 -17.39 3.47 -16.50
C HIS A 425 -16.68 4.76 -16.91
N ARG A 426 -16.72 5.13 -18.20
CA ARG A 426 -16.12 6.36 -18.76
C ARG A 426 -16.76 7.66 -18.24
N ASP A 427 -18.05 7.66 -17.94
CA ASP A 427 -18.79 8.86 -17.49
C ASP A 427 -18.40 9.32 -16.08
N PHE A 428 -17.71 8.49 -15.33
CA PHE A 428 -17.28 8.81 -13.97
C PHE A 428 -16.00 9.64 -13.91
N ALA A 429 -15.05 9.33 -14.75
CA ALA A 429 -13.78 10.08 -14.80
C ALA A 429 -14.01 11.56 -15.14
N SER A 430 -15.10 11.87 -15.86
CA SER A 430 -15.46 13.24 -16.28
C SER A 430 -16.07 14.10 -15.16
N ARG A 431 -16.49 13.50 -14.02
CA ARG A 431 -17.14 14.19 -12.89
C ARG A 431 -16.32 14.19 -11.60
N MET A 432 -15.06 13.84 -11.65
CA MET A 432 -14.12 14.00 -10.55
C MET A 432 -13.22 15.20 -10.83
N VAL A 433 -13.17 16.13 -9.88
CA VAL A 433 -12.20 17.21 -9.88
C VAL A 433 -11.07 16.80 -8.95
N GLU A 434 -9.92 16.47 -9.55
CA GLU A 434 -8.70 16.25 -8.80
C GLU A 434 -8.09 17.60 -8.43
N VAL A 435 -8.01 17.90 -7.14
CA VAL A 435 -7.40 19.14 -6.67
C VAL A 435 -6.04 18.80 -6.08
N ALA A 436 -4.99 19.05 -6.85
CA ALA A 436 -3.61 19.02 -6.34
C ALA A 436 -3.28 20.32 -5.59
N ASP A 437 -3.73 21.47 -6.14
CA ASP A 437 -3.59 22.80 -5.55
C ASP A 437 -4.85 23.63 -5.81
N PHE A 438 -5.31 24.36 -4.77
CA PHE A 438 -6.38 25.34 -4.92
C PHE A 438 -5.84 26.63 -5.55
N GLY A 439 -5.75 26.65 -6.88
CA GLY A 439 -5.45 27.85 -7.65
C GLY A 439 -6.72 28.62 -8.06
N PRO A 440 -6.56 29.86 -8.59
CA PRO A 440 -7.67 30.65 -9.11
C PRO A 440 -8.51 29.94 -10.17
N GLU A 441 -7.87 29.20 -11.08
CA GLU A 441 -8.54 28.41 -12.15
C GLU A 441 -9.46 27.34 -11.58
N THR A 442 -9.02 26.62 -10.52
CA THR A 442 -9.82 25.62 -9.84
C THR A 442 -11.04 26.24 -9.17
N ALA A 443 -10.87 27.41 -8.54
CA ALA A 443 -11.97 28.14 -7.91
C ALA A 443 -12.99 28.64 -8.95
N MET A 444 -12.55 29.16 -10.09
CA MET A 444 -13.43 29.58 -11.18
C MET A 444 -14.24 28.41 -11.75
N MET A 445 -13.58 27.28 -12.03
CA MET A 445 -14.25 26.08 -12.52
C MET A 445 -15.30 25.56 -11.50
N MET A 446 -15.00 25.60 -10.20
CA MET A 446 -15.96 25.22 -9.16
C MET A 446 -17.14 26.18 -9.08
N GLN A 447 -16.88 27.51 -9.26
CA GLN A 447 -17.95 28.51 -9.31
C GLN A 447 -18.88 28.26 -10.48
N GLU A 448 -18.36 28.03 -11.69
CA GLU A 448 -19.18 27.71 -12.87
C GLU A 448 -20.09 26.49 -12.65
N ARG A 449 -19.61 25.47 -11.92
CA ARG A 449 -20.40 24.30 -11.58
C ARG A 449 -21.50 24.60 -10.57
N ILE A 450 -21.19 25.41 -9.55
CA ILE A 450 -22.21 25.87 -8.59
C ILE A 450 -23.27 26.71 -9.29
N ASP A 451 -22.89 27.60 -10.18
CA ASP A 451 -23.81 28.44 -10.95
C ASP A 451 -24.67 27.62 -11.93
N ALA A 452 -24.13 26.47 -12.40
CA ALA A 452 -24.88 25.50 -13.18
C ALA A 452 -25.80 24.58 -12.35
N GLY A 453 -25.93 24.80 -11.05
CA GLY A 453 -26.79 24.02 -10.14
C GLY A 453 -26.18 22.67 -9.73
N GLU A 454 -24.85 22.48 -9.84
CA GLU A 454 -24.20 21.22 -9.43
C GLU A 454 -23.94 21.17 -7.93
N LEU A 455 -23.93 19.94 -7.38
CA LEU A 455 -23.53 19.68 -6.00
C LEU A 455 -22.04 19.32 -5.95
N LEU A 456 -21.23 20.15 -5.32
CA LEU A 456 -19.81 19.88 -5.08
C LEU A 456 -19.67 19.13 -3.75
N VAL A 457 -19.14 17.92 -3.76
CA VAL A 457 -18.95 17.09 -2.57
C VAL A 457 -17.49 17.08 -2.15
N ILE A 458 -17.22 17.45 -0.90
CA ILE A 458 -15.88 17.46 -0.28
C ILE A 458 -15.93 16.75 1.08
N VAL A 459 -14.83 16.15 1.52
CA VAL A 459 -14.73 15.57 2.87
C VAL A 459 -14.15 16.57 3.87
N GLY A 460 -14.74 16.62 5.08
CA GLY A 460 -14.34 17.56 6.15
C GLY A 460 -13.54 16.92 7.28
N ASP A 461 -13.43 15.60 7.34
CA ASP A 461 -12.83 14.84 8.44
C ASP A 461 -11.37 14.40 8.17
N ARG A 462 -10.70 14.95 7.16
CA ARG A 462 -9.27 14.71 6.89
C ARG A 462 -8.54 15.99 6.52
N VAL A 463 -7.32 16.11 7.03
CA VAL A 463 -6.42 17.20 6.69
C VAL A 463 -5.50 16.74 5.57
N PRO A 464 -5.49 17.38 4.39
CA PRO A 464 -4.58 17.07 3.30
C PRO A 464 -3.12 17.28 3.68
N ALA A 465 -2.19 16.52 3.06
CA ALA A 465 -0.75 16.59 3.32
C ALA A 465 -0.16 17.99 3.13
N HIS A 466 -0.65 18.72 2.13
CA HIS A 466 -0.18 20.07 1.79
C HIS A 466 -0.76 21.17 2.68
N GLU A 467 -1.76 20.85 3.50
CA GLU A 467 -2.44 21.81 4.38
C GLU A 467 -2.12 21.57 5.87
N SER A 468 -1.01 20.91 6.19
CA SER A 468 -0.62 20.58 7.57
C SER A 468 -0.59 21.79 8.53
N GLY A 469 -0.47 23.02 8.01
CA GLY A 469 -0.59 24.27 8.77
C GLY A 469 -1.97 24.93 8.74
N ARG A 470 -2.96 24.41 7.98
CA ARG A 470 -4.29 25.00 7.81
C ARG A 470 -5.37 24.15 8.49
N VAL A 471 -5.21 23.99 9.80
CA VAL A 471 -6.14 23.22 10.65
C VAL A 471 -6.82 24.12 11.67
N VAL A 472 -7.99 23.68 12.10
CA VAL A 472 -8.72 24.28 13.22
C VAL A 472 -8.93 23.21 14.27
N GLN A 473 -8.60 23.51 15.52
CA GLN A 473 -8.86 22.63 16.63
C GLN A 473 -10.32 22.75 17.07
N ALA A 474 -11.03 21.62 17.15
CA ALA A 474 -12.38 21.57 17.67
C ALA A 474 -12.54 20.38 18.62
N PRO A 475 -13.43 20.49 19.64
CA PRO A 475 -13.79 19.37 20.49
C PRO A 475 -14.44 18.25 19.66
N PHE A 476 -13.98 17.02 19.82
CA PHE A 476 -14.52 15.86 19.15
C PHE A 476 -14.30 14.61 20.00
N LEU A 477 -15.38 13.94 20.38
CA LEU A 477 -15.36 12.75 21.24
C LEU A 477 -14.54 12.98 22.55
N GLY A 478 -14.78 14.11 23.21
CA GLY A 478 -14.16 14.43 24.49
C GLY A 478 -12.74 14.97 24.43
N ALA A 479 -12.10 15.03 23.26
CA ALA A 479 -10.74 15.53 23.08
C ALA A 479 -10.67 16.63 22.00
N SER A 480 -9.60 17.43 22.00
CA SER A 480 -9.34 18.40 20.92
C SER A 480 -8.79 17.68 19.70
N ALA A 481 -9.42 17.87 18.54
CA ALA A 481 -9.04 17.23 17.28
C ALA A 481 -8.87 18.25 16.14
N PRO A 482 -7.91 18.03 15.21
CA PRO A 482 -7.67 18.91 14.08
C PRO A 482 -8.66 18.66 12.94
N PHE A 483 -9.33 19.69 12.48
CA PHE A 483 -10.19 19.69 11.30
C PHE A 483 -9.62 20.59 10.21
N ALA A 484 -9.79 20.21 8.93
CA ALA A 484 -9.33 21.01 7.80
C ALA A 484 -10.10 22.32 7.68
N GLN A 485 -9.42 23.43 7.41
CA GLN A 485 -10.04 24.72 7.10
C GLN A 485 -10.60 24.74 5.66
N GLY A 486 -10.06 23.92 4.77
CA GLY A 486 -10.33 23.93 3.33
C GLY A 486 -11.82 23.99 2.96
N PRO A 487 -12.69 23.10 3.49
CA PRO A 487 -14.13 23.12 3.18
C PRO A 487 -14.81 24.46 3.48
N TYR A 488 -14.47 25.11 4.59
CA TYR A 488 -15.09 26.38 5.00
C TYR A 488 -14.57 27.56 4.19
N VAL A 489 -13.26 27.53 3.86
CA VAL A 489 -12.63 28.54 3.00
C VAL A 489 -13.21 28.47 1.59
N LEU A 490 -13.38 27.26 1.08
CA LEU A 490 -14.01 27.02 -0.22
C LEU A 490 -15.48 27.50 -0.24
N ALA A 491 -16.25 27.14 0.78
CA ALA A 491 -17.63 27.60 0.91
C ALA A 491 -17.75 29.13 0.96
N HIS A 492 -16.82 29.79 1.66
CA HIS A 492 -16.73 31.25 1.69
C HIS A 492 -16.44 31.84 0.31
N ALA A 493 -15.50 31.27 -0.42
CA ALA A 493 -15.11 31.74 -1.75
C ALA A 493 -16.26 31.57 -2.77
N LEU A 494 -16.95 30.43 -2.74
CA LEU A 494 -18.06 30.12 -3.64
C LEU A 494 -19.36 30.83 -3.26
N GLY A 495 -19.51 31.32 -2.03
CA GLY A 495 -20.71 32.04 -1.58
C GLY A 495 -22.02 31.27 -1.68
N CYS A 496 -21.95 29.94 -1.78
CA CYS A 496 -23.08 29.04 -1.98
C CYS A 496 -23.64 28.45 -0.68
N PRO A 497 -24.84 27.87 -0.69
CA PRO A 497 -25.38 27.09 0.43
C PRO A 497 -24.50 25.88 0.73
N VAL A 498 -24.41 25.51 2.01
CA VAL A 498 -23.61 24.39 2.50
C VAL A 498 -24.50 23.38 3.20
N TYR A 499 -24.36 22.11 2.85
CA TYR A 499 -25.06 20.98 3.45
C TYR A 499 -24.07 19.96 3.99
N LEU A 500 -24.53 19.16 4.97
CA LEU A 500 -23.81 17.96 5.43
C LEU A 500 -24.45 16.73 4.80
N PHE A 501 -23.61 15.74 4.50
CA PHE A 501 -24.05 14.48 3.96
C PHE A 501 -23.38 13.30 4.67
N PHE A 502 -24.22 12.38 5.16
CA PHE A 502 -23.77 11.10 5.71
C PHE A 502 -24.63 9.97 5.13
N CYS A 503 -24.02 8.83 4.86
CA CYS A 503 -24.73 7.65 4.38
C CYS A 503 -24.35 6.44 5.23
N LEU A 504 -25.24 6.05 6.13
CA LEU A 504 -25.04 4.96 7.07
C LEU A 504 -25.73 3.69 6.61
N LYS A 505 -25.16 2.55 6.92
CA LYS A 505 -25.80 1.25 6.75
C LYS A 505 -26.53 0.88 8.03
N GLU A 506 -27.85 0.92 8.00
CA GLU A 506 -28.75 0.64 9.12
C GLU A 506 -29.67 -0.53 8.76
N ALA A 507 -29.74 -1.56 9.60
CA ALA A 507 -30.58 -2.74 9.39
C ALA A 507 -30.47 -3.39 7.99
N GLY A 508 -29.32 -3.25 7.33
CA GLY A 508 -29.05 -3.85 6.02
C GLY A 508 -29.37 -2.95 4.81
N SER A 509 -30.00 -1.79 5.01
CA SER A 509 -30.24 -0.75 4.02
C SER A 509 -29.32 0.46 4.22
N HIS A 510 -29.19 1.30 3.18
CA HIS A 510 -28.43 2.55 3.28
C HIS A 510 -29.39 3.71 3.57
N ARG A 511 -29.14 4.42 4.67
CA ARG A 511 -29.91 5.60 5.05
C ARG A 511 -29.08 6.86 4.81
N LEU A 512 -29.64 7.80 4.05
CA LEU A 512 -29.02 9.07 3.68
C LEU A 512 -29.50 10.17 4.62
N TYR A 513 -28.56 10.90 5.17
CA TYR A 513 -28.77 12.09 5.98
C TYR A 513 -28.26 13.28 5.21
N PHE A 514 -29.14 14.21 4.87
CA PHE A 514 -28.84 15.43 4.14
C PHE A 514 -29.34 16.62 4.94
N GLU A 515 -28.41 17.40 5.52
CA GLU A 515 -28.75 18.43 6.51
C GLU A 515 -28.27 19.81 6.07
N PRO A 516 -29.11 20.86 6.19
CA PRO A 516 -28.67 22.23 6.02
C PRO A 516 -27.58 22.56 7.05
N PHE A 517 -26.45 23.09 6.59
CA PHE A 517 -25.36 23.52 7.47
C PHE A 517 -25.28 25.03 7.56
N ALA A 518 -25.28 25.73 6.44
CA ALA A 518 -25.30 27.19 6.39
C ALA A 518 -25.84 27.66 5.04
N GLU A 519 -26.64 28.72 5.02
CA GLU A 519 -27.04 29.35 3.76
C GLU A 519 -25.84 29.97 3.04
N ARG A 520 -24.91 30.53 3.81
CA ARG A 520 -23.64 31.08 3.33
C ARG A 520 -22.62 31.10 4.47
N ILE A 521 -21.38 30.72 4.17
CA ILE A 521 -20.28 30.87 5.11
C ILE A 521 -19.58 32.21 4.86
N ALA A 522 -19.54 33.06 5.88
CA ALA A 522 -18.80 34.32 5.86
C ALA A 522 -17.57 34.22 6.78
N LEU A 523 -16.40 34.63 6.28
CA LEU A 523 -15.14 34.61 7.01
C LEU A 523 -14.51 36.03 7.02
N PRO A 524 -15.05 36.97 7.85
CA PRO A 524 -14.53 38.33 7.95
C PRO A 524 -13.05 38.34 8.34
N ARG A 525 -12.24 39.18 7.71
CA ARG A 525 -10.77 39.18 7.91
C ARG A 525 -10.35 39.28 9.37
N ARG A 526 -11.00 40.14 10.15
CA ARG A 526 -10.67 40.39 11.58
C ARG A 526 -11.07 39.24 12.50
N GLU A 527 -12.11 38.48 12.15
CA GLU A 527 -12.69 37.41 12.99
C GLU A 527 -12.58 36.04 12.33
N ARG A 528 -11.76 35.92 11.29
CA ARG A 528 -11.64 34.73 10.47
C ARG A 528 -11.39 33.45 11.29
N ALA A 529 -10.48 33.54 12.27
CA ALA A 529 -10.13 32.36 13.10
C ALA A 529 -11.32 31.91 13.97
N ALA A 530 -12.06 32.85 14.56
CA ALA A 530 -13.22 32.58 15.40
C ALA A 530 -14.36 31.93 14.57
N HIS A 531 -14.65 32.45 13.37
CA HIS A 531 -15.65 31.90 12.48
C HIS A 531 -15.27 30.50 11.98
N LEU A 532 -14.01 30.28 11.62
CA LEU A 532 -13.51 28.95 11.26
C LEU A 532 -13.68 27.97 12.42
N ALA A 533 -13.33 28.36 13.65
CA ALA A 533 -13.48 27.54 14.84
C ALA A 533 -14.95 27.21 15.11
N ALA A 534 -15.87 28.16 14.95
CA ALA A 534 -17.30 27.94 15.12
C ALA A 534 -17.87 26.93 14.10
N HIS A 535 -17.50 27.06 12.82
CA HIS A 535 -17.94 26.11 11.79
C HIS A 535 -17.33 24.72 11.99
N ALA A 536 -16.04 24.62 12.32
CA ALA A 536 -15.39 23.35 12.60
C ALA A 536 -16.00 22.64 13.82
N ARG A 537 -16.33 23.40 14.89
CA ARG A 537 -17.02 22.87 16.06
C ARG A 537 -18.38 22.30 15.70
N ARG A 538 -19.20 23.06 14.97
CA ARG A 538 -20.53 22.61 14.55
C ARG A 538 -20.45 21.36 13.66
N TYR A 539 -19.48 21.26 12.75
CA TYR A 539 -19.25 20.06 11.95
C TYR A 539 -18.82 18.88 12.83
N ALA A 540 -17.88 19.10 13.76
CA ALA A 540 -17.40 18.06 14.69
C ALA A 540 -18.57 17.52 15.55
N GLU A 541 -19.46 18.38 16.05
CA GLU A 541 -20.65 17.98 16.81
C GLU A 541 -21.59 17.07 15.98
N ARG A 542 -21.79 17.40 14.70
CA ARG A 542 -22.60 16.56 13.81
C ARG A 542 -21.91 15.24 13.47
N LEU A 543 -20.59 15.26 13.20
CA LEU A 543 -19.82 14.05 12.98
C LEU A 543 -19.84 13.15 14.22
N GLU A 544 -19.68 13.71 15.42
CA GLU A 544 -19.77 12.99 16.68
C GLU A 544 -21.14 12.32 16.87
N TYR A 545 -22.23 13.02 16.59
CA TYR A 545 -23.57 12.46 16.64
C TYR A 545 -23.69 11.20 15.78
N TYR A 546 -23.20 11.25 14.53
CA TYR A 546 -23.27 10.11 13.62
C TYR A 546 -22.26 9.01 13.96
N CYS A 547 -21.10 9.34 14.53
CA CYS A 547 -20.18 8.35 15.06
C CYS A 547 -20.80 7.56 16.22
N ARG A 548 -21.60 8.21 17.08
CA ARG A 548 -22.35 7.53 18.15
C ARG A 548 -23.47 6.67 17.59
N LYS A 549 -24.20 7.16 16.58
CA LYS A 549 -25.30 6.43 15.93
C LYS A 549 -24.80 5.18 15.19
N ALA A 550 -23.62 5.26 14.53
CA ALA A 550 -23.03 4.17 13.75
C ALA A 550 -21.54 3.96 14.09
N PRO A 551 -21.21 3.49 15.32
CA PRO A 551 -19.85 3.54 15.86
C PRO A 551 -18.83 2.70 15.09
N PHE A 552 -19.24 1.73 14.28
CA PHE A 552 -18.34 0.90 13.48
C PHE A 552 -18.14 1.43 12.06
N GLN A 553 -18.75 2.55 11.69
CA GLN A 553 -18.75 3.03 10.31
C GLN A 553 -17.90 4.27 10.07
N TRP A 554 -17.21 4.81 11.07
CA TRP A 554 -16.21 5.84 10.86
C TRP A 554 -14.85 5.21 10.54
N PHE A 555 -14.42 5.33 9.29
CA PHE A 555 -13.28 4.61 8.74
C PHE A 555 -11.98 5.40 8.91
N ASN A 556 -11.64 5.66 10.15
CA ASN A 556 -10.41 6.30 10.57
C ASN A 556 -9.47 5.27 11.22
N PHE A 557 -8.35 4.95 10.55
CA PHE A 557 -7.36 3.96 10.99
C PHE A 557 -5.97 4.60 11.16
N PHE A 558 -5.92 5.91 11.41
CA PHE A 558 -4.72 6.68 11.71
C PHE A 558 -4.97 7.54 12.96
N ASP A 559 -3.89 8.09 13.54
CA ASP A 559 -3.98 8.96 14.73
C ASP A 559 -4.65 10.30 14.37
N PHE A 560 -5.95 10.39 14.61
CA PHE A 560 -6.75 11.57 14.29
C PHE A 560 -6.49 12.72 15.27
N TRP A 561 -6.15 12.40 16.52
CA TRP A 561 -5.90 13.38 17.58
C TRP A 561 -4.42 13.77 17.71
N ALA A 562 -3.53 13.24 16.88
CA ALA A 562 -2.13 13.61 16.90
C ALA A 562 -1.98 15.13 16.67
N ARG A 563 -1.28 15.80 17.57
CA ARG A 563 -0.84 17.19 17.34
C ARG A 563 0.07 17.17 16.12
N GLN A 564 -0.34 17.86 15.06
CA GLN A 564 0.60 18.16 13.98
C GLN A 564 1.64 19.13 14.55
N SER A 565 2.87 18.64 14.70
CA SER A 565 4.01 19.41 15.21
C SER A 565 4.36 20.53 14.23
N GLY A 566 3.73 21.67 14.44
CA GLY A 566 3.88 22.91 13.65
C GLY A 566 3.81 24.16 14.48
N GLU A 567 3.93 24.08 15.82
CA GLU A 567 4.21 25.26 16.63
C GLU A 567 5.72 25.50 16.64
N GLY A 568 6.13 26.35 15.71
CA GLY A 568 7.45 26.89 15.63
C GLY A 568 7.86 27.53 16.96
N ASN A 569 9.02 27.15 17.41
CA ASN A 569 9.78 27.77 18.45
C ASN A 569 10.01 29.26 18.08
N GLY A 570 9.09 30.14 18.50
CA GLY A 570 9.31 31.57 18.50
C GLY A 570 10.43 31.88 19.46
N ARG A 571 11.65 31.91 19.00
CA ARG A 571 12.75 32.57 19.72
C ARG A 571 12.66 34.07 19.47
N ARG A 572 12.57 34.78 20.62
CA ARG A 572 12.79 36.22 20.80
C ARG A 572 14.14 36.65 20.23
#